data_48480a0a64770c66d380a204de9bae8f
#
_entry.id   48480a0a64770c66d380a204de9bae8f
#
_cell.length_a   1.000
_cell.length_b   1.000
_cell.length_c   1.000
_cell.angle_alpha   90.00
_cell.angle_beta   90.00
_cell.angle_gamma   90.00
#
_symmetry.space_group_name_H-M   'P 1'
#
loop_
_entity.id
_entity.type
_entity.pdbx_description
1 polymer ?
#
loop_
_entity_poly.entity_id
_entity_poly.type
_entity_poly.pdbx_seq_one_letter_code
_entity_poly.pdbx_strand_id
1 'polypeptide(L)' 'MGSMSLDDALASTDVNVGKLKVVSLLESLPGVGKVKARRIMEDIEIADNRRVQGLGAQQKSKLLELLG' A
#
# COMPACT_ATOMS: atom_id res chain seq x y z
N MET A 1 -15.56 -12.84 4.75
CA MET A 1 -14.54 -12.34 5.04
C MET A 1 -13.80 -11.59 4.15
N GLY A 2 -13.84 -10.58 4.01
CA GLY A 2 -13.29 -9.80 3.10
C GLY A 2 -11.92 -9.41 3.32
N SER A 3 -11.15 -9.49 2.32
CA SER A 3 -9.87 -8.85 2.38
C SER A 3 -10.13 -7.36 2.22
N MET A 4 -9.39 -6.57 2.95
CA MET A 4 -9.46 -5.13 2.86
C MET A 4 -8.94 -4.69 1.49
N SER A 5 -9.65 -3.82 0.82
CA SER A 5 -9.17 -3.27 -0.44
C SER A 5 -8.10 -2.21 -0.18
N LEU A 6 -7.33 -1.86 -1.19
CA LEU A 6 -6.33 -0.81 -1.07
C LEU A 6 -6.96 0.52 -0.65
N ASP A 7 -8.10 0.83 -1.23
CA ASP A 7 -8.83 2.04 -0.92
C ASP A 7 -9.22 2.09 0.56
N ASP A 8 -9.76 0.99 1.07
CA ASP A 8 -10.15 0.89 2.47
C ASP A 8 -8.93 1.03 3.38
N ALA A 9 -7.83 0.39 3.03
CA ALA A 9 -6.61 0.45 3.83
C ALA A 9 -6.06 1.88 3.90
N LEU A 10 -6.04 2.58 2.78
CA LEU A 10 -5.51 3.94 2.75
C LEU A 10 -6.42 4.94 3.45
N ALA A 11 -7.71 4.66 3.48
CA ALA A 11 -8.68 5.51 4.16
C ALA A 11 -8.88 5.14 5.63
N SER A 12 -8.33 4.02 6.06
CA SER A 12 -8.51 3.55 7.43
C SER A 12 -7.80 4.42 8.44
N THR A 13 -8.45 4.65 9.56
CA THR A 13 -7.83 5.34 10.70
C THR A 13 -7.32 4.33 11.73
N ASP A 14 -7.39 3.03 11.42
CA ASP A 14 -6.94 1.99 12.32
C ASP A 14 -5.41 2.06 12.47
N VAL A 15 -4.96 2.18 13.70
CA VAL A 15 -3.54 2.27 14.04
C VAL A 15 -2.78 1.03 13.55
N ASN A 16 -3.41 -0.14 13.62
CA ASN A 16 -2.76 -1.37 13.18
C ASN A 16 -2.48 -1.36 11.69
N VAL A 17 -3.41 -0.85 10.89
CA VAL A 17 -3.21 -0.70 9.45
C VAL A 17 -2.10 0.31 9.17
N GLY A 18 -2.10 1.42 9.89
CA GLY A 18 -1.09 2.45 9.71
C GLY A 18 0.32 1.98 10.04
N LYS A 19 0.46 1.00 10.93
CA LYS A 19 1.76 0.45 11.30
C LYS A 19 2.30 -0.58 10.31
N LEU A 20 1.48 -1.06 9.39
CA LEU A 20 1.93 -2.02 8.39
C LEU A 20 2.90 -1.34 7.43
N LYS A 21 3.88 -2.10 6.98
CA LYS A 21 4.76 -1.61 5.93
C LYS A 21 3.98 -1.60 4.62
N VAL A 22 4.25 -0.63 3.79
CA VAL A 22 3.56 -0.51 2.49
C VAL A 22 3.75 -1.78 1.67
N VAL A 23 4.96 -2.34 1.66
CA VAL A 23 5.24 -3.58 0.92
C VAL A 23 4.35 -4.73 1.40
N SER A 24 4.14 -4.84 2.71
CA SER A 24 3.27 -5.89 3.27
C SER A 24 1.82 -5.69 2.83
N LEU A 25 1.35 -4.47 2.85
CA LEU A 25 0.00 -4.17 2.39
C LEU A 25 -0.17 -4.54 0.92
N LEU A 26 0.78 -4.16 0.08
CA LEU A 26 0.71 -4.45 -1.35
C LEU A 26 0.75 -5.96 -1.62
N GLU A 27 1.58 -6.69 -0.90
CA GLU A 27 1.68 -8.14 -1.05
C GLU A 27 0.41 -8.86 -0.64
N SER A 28 -0.39 -8.27 0.24
CA SER A 28 -1.64 -8.87 0.69
C SER A 28 -2.78 -8.68 -0.28
N LEU A 29 -2.61 -7.82 -1.28
CA LEU A 29 -3.67 -7.56 -2.25
C LEU A 29 -3.78 -8.69 -3.26
N PRO A 30 -5.02 -9.05 -3.69
CA PRO A 30 -5.18 -10.08 -4.71
C PRO A 30 -4.51 -9.66 -6.01
N GLY A 31 -3.77 -10.57 -6.61
CA GLY A 31 -3.09 -10.30 -7.88
C GLY A 31 -1.79 -9.53 -7.78
N VAL A 32 -1.38 -9.16 -6.58
CA VAL A 32 -0.11 -8.45 -6.36
C VAL A 32 0.84 -9.38 -5.63
N GLY A 33 1.88 -9.82 -6.29
CA GLY A 33 2.92 -10.63 -5.67
C GLY A 33 4.05 -9.76 -5.13
N LYS A 34 5.07 -10.40 -4.55
CA LYS A 34 6.22 -9.70 -3.98
C LYS A 34 6.95 -8.86 -5.02
N VAL A 35 7.14 -9.41 -6.21
CA VAL A 35 7.86 -8.72 -7.29
C VAL A 35 7.09 -7.48 -7.73
N LYS A 36 5.79 -7.63 -7.93
CA LYS A 36 4.94 -6.52 -8.36
C LYS A 36 4.88 -5.44 -7.29
N ALA A 37 4.76 -5.84 -6.02
CA ALA A 37 4.73 -4.90 -4.92
C ALA A 37 5.99 -4.05 -4.88
N ARG A 38 7.16 -4.68 -5.01
CA ARG A 38 8.41 -3.95 -5.02
C ARG A 38 8.53 -3.01 -6.20
N ARG A 39 8.10 -3.45 -7.37
CA ARG A 39 8.15 -2.63 -8.57
C ARG A 39 7.28 -1.38 -8.43
N ILE A 40 6.10 -1.55 -7.86
CA ILE A 40 5.20 -0.43 -7.59
C ILE A 40 5.86 0.57 -6.65
N MET A 41 6.50 0.06 -5.60
CA MET A 41 7.18 0.93 -4.64
C MET A 41 8.33 1.69 -5.29
N GLU A 42 9.07 1.06 -6.19
CA GLU A 42 10.14 1.73 -6.92
C GLU A 42 9.58 2.81 -7.85
N ASP A 43 8.49 2.52 -8.54
CA ASP A 43 7.85 3.46 -9.46
C ASP A 43 7.34 4.71 -8.73
N ILE A 44 6.89 4.54 -7.52
CA ILE A 44 6.34 5.64 -6.70
C ILE A 44 7.41 6.23 -5.78
N GLU A 45 8.59 5.62 -5.77
CA GLU A 45 9.70 6.05 -4.91
C GLU A 45 9.37 5.92 -3.43
N ILE A 46 8.79 4.80 -3.04
CA ILE A 46 8.49 4.51 -1.64
C ILE A 46 9.62 3.68 -1.06
N ALA A 47 10.15 4.11 0.08
CA ALA A 47 11.20 3.37 0.78
C ALA A 47 10.68 2.01 1.27
N ASP A 48 11.55 0.99 1.30
CA ASP A 48 11.16 -0.36 1.71
C ASP A 48 10.58 -0.42 3.12
N ASN A 49 11.04 0.44 4.00
CA ASN A 49 10.58 0.48 5.37
C ASN A 49 9.45 1.49 5.62
N ARG A 50 8.93 2.09 4.56
CA ARG A 50 7.84 3.05 4.70
C ARG A 50 6.58 2.33 5.18
N ARG A 51 5.90 2.94 6.14
CA ARG A 51 4.64 2.41 6.66
C ARG A 51 3.47 3.14 6.04
N VAL A 52 2.31 2.50 6.09
CA VAL A 52 1.09 3.06 5.48
C VAL A 52 0.80 4.47 6.01
N GLN A 53 0.96 4.67 7.31
CA GLN A 53 0.70 5.98 7.92
C GLN A 53 1.69 7.06 7.49
N GLY A 54 2.83 6.65 6.94
CA GLY A 54 3.84 7.59 6.47
C GLY A 54 3.74 7.96 5.01
N LEU A 55 2.73 7.46 4.31
CA LEU A 55 2.55 7.78 2.90
C LEU A 55 2.07 9.20 2.71
N GLY A 56 2.64 9.88 1.73
CA GLY A 56 2.15 11.19 1.33
C GLY A 56 0.89 11.08 0.46
N ALA A 57 0.17 12.18 0.33
CA ALA A 57 -1.06 12.21 -0.47
C ALA A 57 -0.80 11.81 -1.92
N GLN A 58 0.30 12.26 -2.50
CA GLN A 58 0.66 11.93 -3.88
C GLN A 58 0.96 10.44 -4.04
N GLN A 59 1.64 9.86 -3.06
CA GLN A 59 1.95 8.44 -3.09
C GLN A 59 0.68 7.60 -3.01
N LYS A 60 -0.24 7.99 -2.15
CA LYS A 60 -1.53 7.30 -2.04
C LYS A 60 -2.32 7.36 -3.35
N SER A 61 -2.35 8.54 -3.97
CA SER A 61 -3.04 8.73 -5.24
C SER A 61 -2.44 7.83 -6.33
N LYS A 62 -1.12 7.77 -6.39
CA LYS A 62 -0.45 6.93 -7.38
C LYS A 62 -0.72 5.45 -7.17
N LEU A 63 -0.74 5.01 -5.91
CA LEU A 63 -1.09 3.63 -5.59
C LEU A 63 -2.49 3.30 -6.06
N LEU A 64 -3.44 4.19 -5.82
CA LEU A 64 -4.82 3.98 -6.26
C LEU A 64 -4.93 3.96 -7.79
N GLU A 65 -4.15 4.78 -8.47
CA GLU A 65 -4.14 4.78 -9.93
C GLU A 65 -3.61 3.47 -10.50
N LEU A 66 -2.58 2.91 -9.88
CA LEU A 66 -1.96 1.69 -10.37
C LEU A 66 -2.73 0.43 -10.01
N LEU A 67 -3.35 0.42 -8.86
CA LEU A 67 -3.98 -0.78 -8.30
C LEU A 67 -5.48 -0.66 -8.10
N GLY A 68 -5.95 0.53 -8.00
CA GLY A 68 -7.37 0.80 -7.82
C GLY A 68 -8.13 0.76 -9.10
#